data_5f648db2850d1f9ba254e7688a8353cf
#
_entry.id   5f648db2850d1f9ba254e7688a8353cf
#
_cell.length_a   1.000
_cell.length_b   1.000
_cell.length_c   1.000
_cell.angle_alpha   90.00
_cell.angle_beta   90.00
_cell.angle_gamma   90.00
#
_symmetry.space_group_name_H-M   'P 1'
#
loop_
_entity.id
_entity.type
_entity.pdbx_description
1 polymer ?
#
loop_
_entity_poly.entity_id
_entity_poly.type
_entity_poly.pdbx_seq_one_letter_code
_entity_poly.pdbx_strand_id
1 'polypeptide(L)'
;MRSLALALALLFAQTNAALPAQESPKEAEIIVVHPIASTGSKQGIPIFQGISGQNAGAQHISMNKVVIPPGGAAKAHMHKGYESVIYLIKGRVKTLYGEGLKKSVINEAGDFLYIPADLPHKPINMSDTEPAEAIVARTDPDEQESVLHVAEPDAPDEKK
;
A
#
# COMPACT_ATOMS: atom_id res chain seq x y z
N MET A 1 -19.33 -40.99 78.85
CA MET A 1 -19.33 -39.76 77.98
C MET A 1 -18.38 -40.02 76.81
N ARG A 2 -18.92 -40.30 75.62
CA ARG A 2 -18.12 -40.59 74.40
C ARG A 2 -18.35 -39.42 73.42
N SER A 3 -17.32 -38.65 73.23
CA SER A 3 -17.31 -37.57 72.24
C SER A 3 -17.13 -38.11 70.82
N LEU A 4 -18.09 -37.79 69.95
CA LEU A 4 -18.08 -38.16 68.57
C LEU A 4 -17.42 -36.98 67.80
N ALA A 5 -16.24 -37.20 67.22
CA ALA A 5 -15.58 -36.22 66.37
C ALA A 5 -16.04 -36.43 64.92
N LEU A 6 -16.72 -35.44 64.37
CA LEU A 6 -17.19 -35.40 62.97
C LEU A 6 -16.06 -34.86 62.10
N ALA A 7 -15.46 -35.71 61.26
CA ALA A 7 -14.46 -35.27 60.27
C ALA A 7 -15.17 -34.85 58.98
N LEU A 8 -15.06 -33.54 58.61
CA LEU A 8 -15.58 -32.98 57.40
C LEU A 8 -14.51 -33.08 56.30
N ALA A 9 -14.68 -33.97 55.34
CA ALA A 9 -13.80 -34.10 54.19
C ALA A 9 -14.20 -33.09 53.13
N LEU A 10 -13.36 -32.08 52.92
CA LEU A 10 -13.49 -31.15 51.76
C LEU A 10 -12.93 -31.82 50.50
N LEU A 11 -13.81 -32.15 49.56
CA LEU A 11 -13.43 -32.53 48.20
C LEU A 11 -13.06 -31.26 47.40
N PHE A 12 -11.77 -31.05 47.13
CA PHE A 12 -11.33 -30.09 46.18
C PHE A 12 -11.47 -30.68 44.77
N ALA A 13 -12.48 -30.22 44.02
CA ALA A 13 -12.57 -30.47 42.57
C ALA A 13 -11.50 -29.66 41.85
N GLN A 14 -10.42 -30.31 41.41
CA GLN A 14 -9.43 -29.70 40.53
C GLN A 14 -10.03 -29.60 39.11
N THR A 15 -10.44 -28.41 38.70
CA THR A 15 -10.78 -28.14 37.32
C THR A 15 -9.47 -28.01 36.51
N ASN A 16 -9.12 -29.06 35.78
CA ASN A 16 -8.07 -28.99 34.75
C ASN A 16 -8.56 -28.10 33.61
N ALA A 17 -8.32 -26.81 33.72
CA ALA A 17 -8.43 -25.93 32.56
C ALA A 17 -7.28 -26.27 31.58
N ALA A 18 -7.61 -26.91 30.47
CA ALA A 18 -6.65 -27.11 29.39
C ALA A 18 -6.18 -25.76 28.90
N LEU A 19 -4.88 -25.50 28.96
CA LEU A 19 -4.27 -24.32 28.34
C LEU A 19 -4.58 -24.37 26.82
N PRO A 20 -4.94 -23.23 26.22
CA PRO A 20 -5.13 -23.17 24.76
C PRO A 20 -3.84 -23.65 24.11
N ALA A 21 -3.97 -24.54 23.12
CA ALA A 21 -2.85 -25.00 22.31
C ALA A 21 -2.19 -23.79 21.67
N GLN A 22 -0.93 -23.56 21.98
CA GLN A 22 -0.12 -22.53 21.33
C GLN A 22 0.06 -22.99 19.88
N GLU A 23 -0.55 -22.26 18.92
CA GLU A 23 -0.28 -22.51 17.51
C GLU A 23 1.22 -22.41 17.28
N SER A 24 1.80 -23.45 16.70
CA SER A 24 3.21 -23.43 16.29
C SER A 24 3.43 -22.27 15.31
N PRO A 25 4.53 -21.53 15.40
CA PRO A 25 4.84 -20.47 14.45
C PRO A 25 4.73 -21.04 13.03
N LYS A 26 3.93 -20.39 12.17
CA LYS A 26 3.84 -20.78 10.76
C LYS A 26 5.24 -20.66 10.17
N GLU A 27 5.72 -21.73 9.53
CA GLU A 27 7.03 -21.74 8.88
C GLU A 27 7.09 -20.63 7.83
N ALA A 28 8.22 -19.91 7.78
CA ALA A 28 8.40 -18.82 6.82
C ALA A 28 8.60 -19.40 5.41
N GLU A 29 7.81 -18.94 4.45
CA GLU A 29 7.85 -19.40 3.06
C GLU A 29 8.11 -18.25 2.10
N ILE A 30 8.75 -18.55 0.96
CA ILE A 30 8.85 -17.63 -0.17
C ILE A 30 7.54 -17.67 -0.96
N ILE A 31 6.91 -16.52 -1.13
CA ILE A 31 5.62 -16.40 -1.82
C ILE A 31 5.83 -15.75 -3.19
N VAL A 32 5.29 -16.39 -4.23
CA VAL A 32 5.21 -15.83 -5.58
C VAL A 32 3.77 -15.36 -5.84
N VAL A 33 3.61 -14.09 -6.20
CA VAL A 33 2.32 -13.50 -6.54
C VAL A 33 2.25 -13.27 -8.04
N HIS A 34 1.19 -13.78 -8.67
CA HIS A 34 0.85 -13.47 -10.06
C HIS A 34 -0.09 -12.26 -10.06
N PRO A 35 0.37 -11.08 -10.54
CA PRO A 35 -0.40 -9.85 -10.41
C PRO A 35 -1.67 -9.88 -11.26
N ILE A 36 -2.77 -9.41 -10.68
CA ILE A 36 -4.04 -9.21 -11.36
C ILE A 36 -4.27 -7.70 -11.51
N ALA A 37 -4.71 -7.26 -12.69
CA ALA A 37 -5.04 -5.87 -12.92
C ALA A 37 -6.20 -5.44 -11.99
N SER A 38 -6.00 -4.34 -11.27
CA SER A 38 -7.08 -3.69 -10.54
C SER A 38 -8.00 -2.96 -11.52
N THR A 39 -9.29 -3.18 -11.42
CA THR A 39 -10.32 -2.47 -12.19
C THR A 39 -10.64 -1.07 -11.64
N GLY A 40 -10.11 -0.71 -10.49
CA GLY A 40 -10.34 0.58 -9.85
C GLY A 40 -9.31 0.89 -8.78
N SER A 41 -8.42 1.82 -9.05
CA SER A 41 -7.54 2.42 -8.05
C SER A 41 -8.05 3.79 -7.63
N LYS A 42 -7.76 4.22 -6.40
CA LYS A 42 -8.08 5.58 -5.94
C LYS A 42 -7.40 6.62 -6.83
N GLN A 43 -6.22 6.33 -7.38
CA GLN A 43 -5.47 7.19 -8.30
C GLN A 43 -6.10 7.30 -9.70
N GLY A 44 -7.03 6.42 -10.06
CA GLY A 44 -7.74 6.45 -11.34
C GLY A 44 -6.93 5.90 -12.52
N ILE A 45 -5.86 5.15 -12.28
CA ILE A 45 -5.03 4.49 -13.29
C ILE A 45 -4.95 2.98 -13.01
N PRO A 46 -4.67 2.13 -14.03
CA PRO A 46 -4.46 0.70 -13.83
C PRO A 46 -3.30 0.40 -12.89
N ILE A 47 -3.58 -0.40 -11.85
CA ILE A 47 -2.59 -0.94 -10.92
C ILE A 47 -2.68 -2.45 -10.97
N PHE A 48 -1.54 -3.10 -11.19
CA PHE A 48 -1.40 -4.55 -11.11
C PHE A 48 -0.81 -4.87 -9.74
N GLN A 49 -1.67 -5.34 -8.84
CA GLN A 49 -1.28 -5.63 -7.48
C GLN A 49 -0.28 -6.78 -7.43
N GLY A 50 0.90 -6.48 -6.95
CA GLY A 50 1.98 -7.43 -6.68
C GLY A 50 1.96 -7.86 -5.22
N ILE A 51 2.98 -7.46 -4.45
CA ILE A 51 3.12 -7.81 -3.03
C ILE A 51 2.33 -6.86 -2.15
N SER A 52 1.60 -7.40 -1.17
CA SER A 52 0.86 -6.65 -0.15
C SER A 52 0.74 -7.45 1.15
N GLY A 53 0.25 -6.80 2.22
CA GLY A 53 -0.10 -7.47 3.46
C GLY A 53 -1.15 -8.56 3.24
N GLN A 54 -2.14 -8.28 2.39
CA GLN A 54 -3.26 -9.17 2.14
C GLN A 54 -2.88 -10.47 1.43
N ASN A 55 -1.98 -10.42 0.43
CA ASN A 55 -1.68 -11.57 -0.42
C ASN A 55 -0.36 -12.28 -0.10
N ALA A 56 0.58 -11.61 0.55
CA ALA A 56 1.89 -12.14 0.90
C ALA A 56 2.20 -12.04 2.40
N GLY A 57 1.30 -11.46 3.21
CA GLY A 57 1.56 -11.24 4.63
C GLY A 57 2.65 -10.20 4.91
N ALA A 58 2.97 -9.34 3.93
CA ALA A 58 3.96 -8.27 4.10
C ALA A 58 3.53 -7.33 5.23
N GLN A 59 4.46 -6.97 6.12
CA GLN A 59 4.13 -6.16 7.30
C GLN A 59 4.40 -4.66 7.10
N HIS A 60 5.35 -4.32 6.22
CA HIS A 60 5.88 -2.97 6.12
C HIS A 60 6.06 -2.47 4.69
N ILE A 61 5.74 -3.30 3.69
CA ILE A 61 5.94 -2.95 2.28
C ILE A 61 4.80 -3.45 1.41
N SER A 62 4.54 -2.72 0.32
CA SER A 62 3.84 -3.22 -0.87
C SER A 62 4.67 -2.97 -2.11
N MET A 63 4.40 -3.71 -3.19
CA MET A 63 5.06 -3.53 -4.48
C MET A 63 4.07 -3.84 -5.61
N ASN A 64 3.86 -2.88 -6.49
CA ASN A 64 2.87 -2.95 -7.56
C ASN A 64 3.46 -2.53 -8.91
N LYS A 65 2.91 -3.06 -10.00
CA LYS A 65 3.11 -2.49 -11.33
C LYS A 65 2.00 -1.47 -11.61
N VAL A 66 2.39 -0.31 -12.08
CA VAL A 66 1.48 0.80 -12.44
C VAL A 66 1.61 1.11 -13.92
N VAL A 67 0.48 1.39 -14.56
CA VAL A 67 0.44 1.79 -15.97
C VAL A 67 -0.31 3.12 -16.08
N ILE A 68 0.33 4.12 -16.68
CA ILE A 68 -0.33 5.38 -17.03
C ILE A 68 -0.61 5.34 -18.54
N PRO A 69 -1.88 5.31 -18.96
CA PRO A 69 -2.25 5.24 -20.36
C PRO A 69 -1.69 6.40 -21.19
N PRO A 70 -1.64 6.29 -22.52
CA PRO A 70 -1.28 7.41 -23.40
C PRO A 70 -2.16 8.63 -23.11
N GLY A 71 -1.55 9.83 -23.03
CA GLY A 71 -2.22 11.09 -22.68
C GLY A 71 -2.83 11.12 -21.27
N GLY A 72 -2.62 10.07 -20.48
CA GLY A 72 -3.24 9.90 -19.16
C GLY A 72 -2.42 10.49 -18.02
N ALA A 73 -3.08 10.62 -16.88
CA ALA A 73 -2.47 11.02 -15.61
C ALA A 73 -3.17 10.32 -14.45
N ALA A 74 -2.45 10.12 -13.33
CA ALA A 74 -3.12 9.80 -12.08
C ALA A 74 -3.81 11.04 -11.52
N LYS A 75 -4.87 10.84 -10.75
CA LYS A 75 -5.45 11.91 -9.93
C LYS A 75 -4.41 12.44 -8.95
N ALA A 76 -4.48 13.73 -8.65
CA ALA A 76 -3.62 14.33 -7.64
C ALA A 76 -3.90 13.69 -6.26
N HIS A 77 -2.85 13.20 -5.63
CA HIS A 77 -2.95 12.47 -4.37
C HIS A 77 -1.68 12.55 -3.53
N MET A 78 -1.75 12.05 -2.31
CA MET A 78 -0.60 11.80 -1.45
C MET A 78 -0.80 10.48 -0.71
N HIS A 79 0.28 9.92 -0.18
CA HIS A 79 0.26 8.73 0.67
C HIS A 79 0.53 9.15 2.11
N LYS A 80 -0.50 9.04 2.94
CA LYS A 80 -0.46 9.52 4.32
C LYS A 80 0.48 8.68 5.18
N GLY A 81 1.59 9.27 5.59
CA GLY A 81 2.58 8.66 6.48
C GLY A 81 3.51 7.64 5.83
N TYR A 82 3.47 7.47 4.49
CA TYR A 82 4.24 6.42 3.79
C TYR A 82 5.07 6.97 2.63
N GLU A 83 6.24 6.39 2.47
CA GLU A 83 7.20 6.71 1.41
C GLU A 83 7.01 5.80 0.20
N SER A 84 7.37 6.31 -0.98
CA SER A 84 7.36 5.53 -2.21
C SER A 84 8.68 5.61 -2.93
N VAL A 85 9.10 4.48 -3.49
CA VAL A 85 10.18 4.41 -4.48
C VAL A 85 9.64 3.82 -5.76
N ILE A 86 10.03 4.40 -6.89
CA ILE A 86 9.50 4.09 -8.21
C ILE A 86 10.66 3.84 -9.15
N TYR A 87 10.57 2.75 -9.92
CA TYR A 87 11.44 2.49 -11.06
C TYR A 87 10.63 2.55 -12.35
N LEU A 88 10.94 3.50 -13.23
CA LEU A 88 10.26 3.63 -14.51
C LEU A 88 10.82 2.62 -15.52
N ILE A 89 9.98 1.67 -15.93
CA ILE A 89 10.35 0.61 -16.88
C ILE A 89 10.27 1.12 -18.31
N LYS A 90 9.20 1.87 -18.62
CA LYS A 90 8.91 2.35 -19.99
C LYS A 90 8.26 3.72 -19.93
N GLY A 91 8.58 4.55 -20.92
CA GLY A 91 7.96 5.85 -21.15
C GLY A 91 8.71 7.01 -20.50
N ARG A 92 8.03 8.15 -20.44
CA ARG A 92 8.49 9.41 -19.86
C ARG A 92 7.36 10.03 -19.07
N VAL A 93 7.60 10.34 -17.80
CA VAL A 93 6.58 10.82 -16.87
C VAL A 93 6.99 12.17 -16.31
N LYS A 94 6.07 13.15 -16.38
CA LYS A 94 6.17 14.40 -15.64
C LYS A 94 5.36 14.28 -14.37
N THR A 95 6.02 14.42 -13.21
CA THR A 95 5.34 14.42 -11.91
C THR A 95 5.25 15.86 -11.40
N LEU A 96 4.03 16.38 -11.29
CA LEU A 96 3.73 17.61 -10.55
C LEU A 96 3.73 17.28 -9.06
N TYR A 97 4.26 18.18 -8.21
CA TYR A 97 4.32 17.89 -6.78
C TYR A 97 4.41 19.15 -5.89
N GLY A 98 4.24 18.92 -4.59
CA GLY A 98 4.29 19.95 -3.56
C GLY A 98 2.97 20.70 -3.40
N GLU A 99 2.98 21.76 -2.61
CA GLU A 99 1.81 22.57 -2.34
C GLU A 99 1.27 23.20 -3.63
N GLY A 100 -0.03 22.96 -3.92
CA GLY A 100 -0.68 23.39 -5.15
C GLY A 100 -0.06 22.81 -6.42
N LEU A 101 0.73 21.72 -6.34
CA LEU A 101 1.37 21.03 -7.48
C LEU A 101 2.24 21.94 -8.34
N LYS A 102 2.85 22.97 -7.76
CA LYS A 102 3.58 24.03 -8.48
C LYS A 102 4.97 23.63 -8.95
N LYS A 103 5.53 22.55 -8.40
CA LYS A 103 6.82 21.99 -8.79
C LYS A 103 6.65 20.84 -9.75
N SER A 104 7.66 20.55 -10.56
CA SER A 104 7.65 19.37 -11.42
C SER A 104 9.03 18.76 -11.56
N VAL A 105 9.05 17.46 -11.80
CA VAL A 105 10.22 16.68 -12.21
C VAL A 105 9.82 15.79 -13.37
N ILE A 106 10.77 15.50 -14.25
CA ILE A 106 10.60 14.53 -15.34
C ILE A 106 11.55 13.37 -15.06
N ASN A 107 11.04 12.15 -15.19
CA ASN A 107 11.83 10.93 -15.18
C ASN A 107 11.56 10.10 -16.42
N GLU A 108 12.57 9.34 -16.86
CA GLU A 108 12.58 8.53 -18.08
C GLU A 108 12.82 7.05 -17.72
N ALA A 109 12.60 6.18 -18.70
CA ALA A 109 12.84 4.73 -18.51
C ALA A 109 14.27 4.49 -18.01
N GLY A 110 14.39 3.73 -16.91
CA GLY A 110 15.64 3.47 -16.21
C GLY A 110 15.87 4.33 -14.95
N ASP A 111 15.12 5.41 -14.79
CA ASP A 111 15.25 6.28 -13.62
C ASP A 111 14.57 5.72 -12.38
N PHE A 112 15.15 6.07 -11.23
CA PHE A 112 14.54 5.89 -9.91
C PHE A 112 14.00 7.21 -9.39
N LEU A 113 12.79 7.19 -8.84
CA LEU A 113 12.13 8.34 -8.21
C LEU A 113 11.80 7.99 -6.77
N TYR A 114 12.11 8.91 -5.85
CA TYR A 114 11.70 8.84 -4.45
C TYR A 114 10.64 9.91 -4.16
N ILE A 115 9.56 9.52 -3.51
CA ILE A 115 8.50 10.41 -3.05
C ILE A 115 8.38 10.28 -1.53
N PRO A 116 8.68 11.35 -0.77
CA PRO A 116 8.48 11.38 0.68
C PRO A 116 7.02 11.15 1.07
N ALA A 117 6.83 10.72 2.31
CA ALA A 117 5.50 10.65 2.91
C ALA A 117 4.80 12.03 2.86
N ASP A 118 3.49 12.01 2.76
CA ASP A 118 2.61 13.19 2.79
C ASP A 118 2.86 14.23 1.68
N LEU A 119 3.71 13.95 0.68
CA LEU A 119 3.97 14.87 -0.42
C LEU A 119 2.87 14.76 -1.50
N PRO A 120 2.06 15.83 -1.73
CA PRO A 120 1.12 15.87 -2.85
C PRO A 120 1.83 15.70 -4.19
N HIS A 121 1.31 14.82 -5.04
CA HIS A 121 1.87 14.60 -6.37
C HIS A 121 0.84 14.11 -7.39
N LYS A 122 1.16 14.34 -8.69
CA LYS A 122 0.35 13.94 -9.83
C LYS A 122 1.28 13.52 -10.98
N PRO A 123 1.48 12.22 -11.22
CA PRO A 123 2.22 11.74 -12.39
C PRO A 123 1.38 11.82 -13.66
N ILE A 124 1.99 12.26 -14.75
CA ILE A 124 1.40 12.48 -16.06
C ILE A 124 2.27 11.78 -17.11
N ASN A 125 1.69 10.90 -17.92
CA ASN A 125 2.38 10.34 -19.07
C ASN A 125 2.58 11.42 -20.13
N MET A 126 3.80 11.60 -20.59
CA MET A 126 4.15 12.62 -21.59
C MET A 126 3.95 12.15 -23.04
N SER A 127 3.53 10.90 -23.24
CA SER A 127 3.26 10.34 -24.57
C SER A 127 1.75 10.23 -24.79
N ASP A 128 1.29 10.68 -25.96
CA ASP A 128 -0.10 10.54 -26.39
C ASP A 128 -0.37 9.18 -27.09
N THR A 129 0.67 8.40 -27.36
CA THR A 129 0.57 7.14 -28.13
C THR A 129 1.02 5.92 -27.36
N GLU A 130 1.93 6.04 -26.38
CA GLU A 130 2.53 4.93 -25.67
C GLU A 130 2.24 5.01 -24.16
N PRO A 131 1.97 3.89 -23.49
CA PRO A 131 1.81 3.87 -22.04
C PRO A 131 3.15 4.07 -21.34
N ALA A 132 3.11 4.66 -20.15
CA ALA A 132 4.22 4.63 -19.21
C ALA A 132 4.00 3.50 -18.19
N GLU A 133 5.05 2.73 -17.90
CA GLU A 133 5.00 1.58 -17.00
C GLU A 133 6.06 1.72 -15.90
N ALA A 134 5.66 1.49 -14.67
CA ALA A 134 6.55 1.59 -13.52
C ALA A 134 6.31 0.47 -12.50
N ILE A 135 7.35 0.14 -11.74
CA ILE A 135 7.22 -0.56 -10.47
C ILE A 135 7.23 0.49 -9.36
N VAL A 136 6.28 0.38 -8.46
CA VAL A 136 6.16 1.24 -7.28
C VAL A 136 6.24 0.36 -6.05
N ALA A 137 7.23 0.59 -5.20
CA ALA A 137 7.28 0.02 -3.86
C ALA A 137 6.98 1.10 -2.82
N ARG A 138 6.29 0.72 -1.74
CA ARG A 138 5.86 1.65 -0.69
C ARG A 138 6.01 1.01 0.68
N THR A 139 6.27 1.83 1.68
CA THR A 139 6.35 1.39 3.09
C THR A 139 4.99 1.12 3.73
N ASP A 140 3.94 0.98 2.91
CA ASP A 140 2.56 0.68 3.28
C ASP A 140 2.17 -0.70 2.75
N PRO A 141 1.86 -1.70 3.61
CA PRO A 141 1.41 -3.02 3.15
C PRO A 141 -0.01 -3.01 2.54
N ASP A 142 -0.82 -1.98 2.84
CA ASP A 142 -2.23 -1.85 2.42
C ASP A 142 -2.46 -0.66 1.49
N GLU A 143 -1.57 -0.42 0.60
CA GLU A 143 -1.34 0.71 -0.32
C GLU A 143 -2.55 1.63 -0.60
N GLN A 144 -3.74 1.07 -0.88
CA GLN A 144 -4.92 1.87 -1.21
C GLN A 144 -5.55 2.59 0.00
N GLU A 145 -5.30 2.14 1.22
CA GLU A 145 -5.87 2.76 2.42
C GLU A 145 -5.22 4.11 2.73
N SER A 146 -3.93 4.26 2.46
CA SER A 146 -3.18 5.50 2.72
C SER A 146 -3.34 6.58 1.66
N VAL A 147 -4.00 6.28 0.53
CA VAL A 147 -4.20 7.24 -0.58
C VAL A 147 -5.24 8.29 -0.21
N LEU A 148 -4.81 9.55 -0.17
CA LEU A 148 -5.66 10.72 0.00
C LEU A 148 -5.62 11.59 -1.26
N HIS A 149 -6.79 11.92 -1.82
CA HIS A 149 -6.87 12.87 -2.94
C HIS A 149 -6.58 14.28 -2.44
N VAL A 150 -5.88 15.04 -3.25
CA VAL A 150 -5.65 16.48 -3.01
C VAL A 150 -6.32 17.30 -4.09
N ALA A 151 -6.69 18.53 -3.74
CA ALA A 151 -7.26 19.45 -4.72
C ALA A 151 -6.24 19.75 -5.82
N GLU A 152 -6.68 19.69 -7.06
CA GLU A 152 -5.90 20.18 -8.19
C GLU A 152 -6.07 21.69 -8.25
N PRO A 153 -5.03 22.45 -8.62
CA PRO A 153 -5.21 23.88 -8.89
C PRO A 153 -6.19 24.04 -10.03
N ASP A 154 -7.06 25.05 -9.94
CA ASP A 154 -7.95 25.40 -11.03
C ASP A 154 -7.12 25.56 -12.33
N ALA A 155 -7.64 25.03 -13.42
CA ALA A 155 -7.02 25.29 -14.72
C ALA A 155 -6.92 26.80 -14.91
N PRO A 156 -5.75 27.32 -15.36
CA PRO A 156 -5.66 28.75 -15.63
C PRO A 156 -6.78 29.10 -16.61
N ASP A 157 -7.58 30.13 -16.25
CA ASP A 157 -8.59 30.67 -17.12
C ASP A 157 -7.96 30.90 -18.49
N GLU A 158 -8.36 30.11 -19.49
CA GLU A 158 -8.04 30.40 -20.87
C GLU A 158 -8.73 31.73 -21.19
N LYS A 159 -8.02 32.84 -20.97
CA LYS A 159 -8.48 34.14 -21.39
C LYS A 159 -8.62 34.09 -22.92
N LYS A 160 -9.88 34.12 -23.34
CA LYS A 160 -10.27 34.34 -24.74
C LYS A 160 -9.70 35.64 -25.26
#